data_8255ddc0fa44ddafde18e08dff1f2a33
#
_entry.id   8255ddc0fa44ddafde18e08dff1f2a33
#
_cell.length_a   1.000
_cell.length_b   1.000
_cell.length_c   1.000
_cell.angle_alpha   90.00
_cell.angle_beta   90.00
_cell.angle_gamma   90.00
#
_symmetry.space_group_name_H-M   'P 1'
#
loop_
_entity.id
_entity.type
_entity.pdbx_description
1 polymer ?
#
loop_
_entity_poly.entity_id
_entity_poly.type
_entity_poly.pdbx_seq_one_letter_code
_entity_poly.pdbx_strand_id
1 'polypeptide(L)'
;MTLAADRDVTGQGFLIEDITTGLHASGFGQLGDGRSFSFRSAHADRQVSLIVEVYRPRLRGPVPQDEDIVALASRKLTDIDMSDERSVIAAVRDAIADAHPVARNNR
;
A
#
# COMPACT_ATOMS: atom_id res chain seq x y z
N MET A 1 22.34 -9.00 1.56
CA MET A 1 21.78 -8.96 1.56
C MET A 1 21.11 -8.85 2.33
N THR A 2 20.99 -8.47 2.76
CA THR A 2 20.26 -8.27 3.28
C THR A 2 19.11 -8.56 3.40
N LEU A 3 18.93 -9.21 3.08
CA LEU A 3 17.72 -9.62 2.98
C LEU A 3 17.02 -10.10 4.11
N ALA A 4 17.69 -10.55 5.11
CA ALA A 4 17.09 -11.06 6.30
C ALA A 4 16.19 -10.03 6.93
N ALA A 5 16.59 -8.81 6.83
CA ALA A 5 15.79 -7.77 7.41
C ALA A 5 14.49 -7.58 6.70
N ASP A 6 14.35 -8.13 5.54
CA ASP A 6 13.17 -7.95 4.74
C ASP A 6 12.24 -9.11 4.79
N ARG A 7 12.32 -9.91 5.85
CA ARG A 7 11.50 -11.05 5.91
C ARG A 7 10.15 -10.83 6.45
N ASP A 8 9.82 -9.67 6.88
CA ASP A 8 8.49 -9.43 7.38
C ASP A 8 7.52 -9.48 6.22
N VAL A 9 6.28 -9.31 6.52
CA VAL A 9 5.23 -9.44 5.53
C VAL A 9 5.36 -8.45 4.41
N THR A 10 6.06 -7.36 4.66
CA THR A 10 6.21 -6.34 3.65
C THR A 10 7.57 -6.38 3.00
N GLY A 11 8.49 -7.17 3.52
CA GLY A 11 9.85 -7.16 3.03
C GLY A 11 10.07 -8.10 1.91
N GLN A 12 9.86 -9.38 2.17
CA GLN A 12 10.16 -10.37 1.18
C GLN A 12 9.11 -10.38 0.11
N GLY A 13 9.48 -10.09 -1.07
CA GLY A 13 8.55 -10.05 -2.19
C GLY A 13 7.81 -8.75 -2.36
N PHE A 14 8.06 -7.76 -1.49
CA PHE A 14 7.44 -6.46 -1.66
C PHE A 14 8.04 -5.80 -2.89
N LEU A 15 7.21 -5.47 -3.83
CA LEU A 15 7.65 -4.92 -5.10
C LEU A 15 6.72 -3.81 -5.55
N ILE A 16 7.28 -2.65 -5.82
CA ILE A 16 6.53 -1.55 -6.43
C ILE A 16 6.63 -1.73 -7.93
N GLU A 17 5.50 -1.86 -8.57
CA GLU A 17 5.48 -2.01 -10.04
C GLU A 17 5.31 -0.68 -10.75
N ASP A 18 4.66 0.26 -10.12
CA ASP A 18 4.46 1.56 -10.71
C ASP A 18 4.34 2.57 -9.58
N ILE A 19 4.92 3.74 -9.74
CA ILE A 19 4.87 4.77 -8.73
C ILE A 19 4.93 6.15 -9.39
N THR A 20 4.06 7.02 -8.96
CA THR A 20 4.08 8.42 -9.31
C THR A 20 4.29 9.19 -8.01
N THR A 21 5.23 10.09 -7.98
CA THR A 21 5.51 10.87 -6.79
C THR A 21 5.08 12.32 -7.00
N GLY A 22 5.15 13.12 -5.95
CA GLY A 22 4.76 14.50 -5.99
C GLY A 22 3.52 14.74 -5.17
N LEU A 23 2.84 15.82 -5.46
CA LEU A 23 1.67 16.20 -4.68
C LEU A 23 0.58 15.14 -4.68
N HIS A 24 0.41 14.45 -5.80
CA HIS A 24 -0.58 13.39 -5.91
C HIS A 24 0.12 12.07 -6.17
N ALA A 25 0.70 11.53 -5.13
CA ALA A 25 1.42 10.26 -5.25
C ALA A 25 0.44 9.11 -5.38
N SER A 26 0.80 8.12 -6.17
CA SER A 26 -0.01 6.91 -6.33
C SER A 26 0.84 5.80 -6.90
N GLY A 27 0.34 4.61 -6.84
CA GLY A 27 1.05 3.48 -7.42
C GLY A 27 0.44 2.16 -7.02
N PHE A 28 1.09 1.09 -7.43
CA PHE A 28 0.66 -0.25 -7.08
C PHE A 28 1.84 -1.21 -7.13
N GLY A 29 1.64 -2.34 -6.56
CA GLY A 29 2.69 -3.34 -6.54
C GLY A 29 2.19 -4.65 -5.98
N GLN A 30 3.13 -5.47 -5.55
CA GLN A 30 2.83 -6.81 -5.07
C GLN A 30 3.52 -7.12 -3.77
N LEU A 31 2.90 -7.98 -3.00
CA LEU A 31 3.49 -8.56 -1.80
C LEU A 31 3.93 -9.97 -2.14
N GLY A 32 4.86 -10.49 -1.45
CA GLY A 32 5.45 -11.76 -1.82
C GLY A 32 4.56 -12.97 -1.70
N ASP A 33 3.38 -12.82 -1.14
CA ASP A 33 2.47 -13.95 -0.92
C ASP A 33 1.34 -13.99 -1.95
N GLY A 34 1.49 -13.27 -3.02
CA GLY A 34 0.47 -13.29 -4.09
C GLY A 34 -0.54 -12.18 -4.00
N ARG A 35 -0.59 -11.46 -2.89
CA ARG A 35 -1.50 -10.32 -2.77
C ARG A 35 -0.88 -9.13 -3.49
N SER A 36 -1.72 -8.23 -3.93
CA SER A 36 -1.28 -6.99 -4.54
C SER A 36 -1.79 -5.82 -3.72
N PHE A 37 -1.34 -4.63 -4.03
CA PHE A 37 -1.79 -3.45 -3.32
C PHE A 37 -1.76 -2.25 -4.24
N SER A 38 -2.51 -1.22 -3.86
CA SER A 38 -2.41 0.08 -4.48
C SER A 38 -2.34 1.13 -3.39
N PHE A 39 -1.83 2.29 -3.74
CA PHE A 39 -1.77 3.38 -2.79
C PHE A 39 -2.02 4.70 -3.50
N ARG A 40 -2.47 5.68 -2.74
CA ARG A 40 -2.65 7.03 -3.25
C ARG A 40 -2.62 8.01 -2.10
N SER A 41 -2.24 9.23 -2.41
CA SER A 41 -2.34 10.30 -1.44
C SER A 41 -3.74 10.87 -1.48
N ALA A 42 -4.24 11.26 -0.34
CA ALA A 42 -5.55 11.88 -0.21
C ALA A 42 -5.37 13.20 0.54
N HIS A 43 -6.01 14.23 0.04
CA HIS A 43 -5.88 15.57 0.59
C HIS A 43 -7.22 15.99 1.18
N ALA A 44 -7.23 16.30 2.45
CA ALA A 44 -8.44 16.74 3.11
C ALA A 44 -8.08 17.66 4.26
N ASP A 45 -8.76 18.78 4.38
CA ASP A 45 -8.58 19.69 5.50
C ASP A 45 -7.10 20.04 5.77
N ARG A 46 -6.39 20.32 4.70
CA ARG A 46 -4.99 20.69 4.78
C ARG A 46 -4.07 19.59 5.26
N GLN A 47 -4.59 18.38 5.29
CA GLN A 47 -3.77 17.24 5.64
C GLN A 47 -3.64 16.32 4.45
N VAL A 48 -2.49 15.69 4.34
CA VAL A 48 -2.25 14.70 3.32
C VAL A 48 -2.12 13.36 4.02
N SER A 49 -2.82 12.37 3.52
CA SER A 49 -2.76 11.01 4.05
C SER A 49 -2.43 10.05 2.94
N LEU A 50 -1.84 8.94 3.30
CA LEU A 50 -1.58 7.86 2.38
C LEU A 50 -2.65 6.80 2.62
N ILE A 51 -3.34 6.42 1.56
CA ILE A 51 -4.36 5.38 1.65
C ILE A 51 -3.83 4.17 0.89
N VAL A 52 -3.81 3.03 1.54
CA VAL A 52 -3.33 1.79 0.92
C VAL A 52 -4.43 0.75 0.99
N GLU A 53 -4.66 0.10 -0.15
CA GLU A 53 -5.61 -1.01 -0.23
C GLU A 53 -4.82 -2.26 -0.61
N VAL A 54 -5.04 -3.33 0.13
CA VAL A 54 -4.40 -4.60 -0.14
C VAL A 54 -5.46 -5.55 -0.66
N TYR A 55 -5.16 -6.24 -1.76
CA TYR A 55 -6.11 -7.08 -2.45
C TYR A 55 -5.76 -8.56 -2.29
N ARG A 56 -6.78 -9.39 -2.36
CA ARG A 56 -6.61 -10.84 -2.25
C ARG A 56 -5.76 -11.38 -3.39
N PRO A 57 -5.17 -12.56 -3.23
CA PRO A 57 -4.25 -13.09 -4.23
C PRO A 57 -4.83 -13.32 -5.61
N ARG A 58 -6.09 -13.70 -5.69
CA ARG A 58 -6.68 -13.96 -6.98
C ARG A 58 -7.81 -13.00 -7.22
N LEU A 59 -7.59 -12.09 -8.11
CA LEU A 59 -8.65 -11.15 -8.49
C LEU A 59 -9.59 -11.84 -9.46
N ARG A 60 -10.82 -11.44 -9.42
CA ARG A 60 -11.80 -11.99 -10.32
C ARG A 60 -11.71 -11.41 -11.70
N GLY A 61 -11.21 -10.20 -11.79
CA GLY A 61 -11.12 -9.53 -13.08
C GLY A 61 -9.78 -8.85 -13.23
N PRO A 62 -9.58 -8.13 -14.30
CA PRO A 62 -8.31 -7.47 -14.56
C PRO A 62 -8.04 -6.29 -13.63
N VAL A 63 -9.07 -5.78 -12.97
CA VAL A 63 -8.93 -4.63 -12.09
C VAL A 63 -9.51 -4.98 -10.73
N PRO A 64 -8.83 -4.66 -9.63
CA PRO A 64 -9.38 -4.95 -8.31
C PRO A 64 -10.69 -4.22 -8.07
N GLN A 65 -11.59 -4.89 -7.38
CA GLN A 65 -12.87 -4.34 -7.01
C GLN A 65 -12.92 -4.20 -5.49
N ASP A 66 -13.90 -3.51 -4.98
CA ASP A 66 -14.03 -3.33 -3.54
C ASP A 66 -14.06 -4.65 -2.80
N GLU A 67 -14.69 -5.63 -3.37
CA GLU A 67 -14.79 -6.94 -2.73
C GLU A 67 -13.48 -7.69 -2.69
N ASP A 68 -12.49 -7.24 -3.43
CA ASP A 68 -11.18 -7.85 -3.44
C ASP A 68 -10.26 -7.29 -2.34
N ILE A 69 -10.68 -6.24 -1.67
CA ILE A 69 -9.87 -5.61 -0.64
C ILE A 69 -9.89 -6.47 0.62
N VAL A 70 -8.73 -6.88 1.08
CA VAL A 70 -8.61 -7.69 2.29
C VAL A 70 -8.00 -6.94 3.44
N ALA A 71 -7.35 -5.80 3.19
CA ALA A 71 -6.81 -4.97 4.25
C ALA A 71 -6.72 -3.53 3.80
N LEU A 72 -6.79 -2.63 4.75
CA LEU A 72 -6.74 -1.20 4.48
C LEU A 72 -5.78 -0.53 5.46
N ALA A 73 -5.12 0.49 5.00
CA ALA A 73 -4.28 1.32 5.84
C ALA A 73 -4.45 2.78 5.48
N SER A 74 -4.32 3.63 6.47
CA SER A 74 -4.36 5.06 6.25
C SER A 74 -3.32 5.67 7.18
N ARG A 75 -2.49 6.54 6.66
CA ARG A 75 -1.39 7.09 7.43
C ARG A 75 -1.21 8.56 7.09
N LYS A 76 -1.06 9.40 8.09
CA LYS A 76 -0.82 10.82 7.86
C LYS A 76 0.60 11.01 7.36
N LEU A 77 0.76 11.88 6.40
CA LEU A 77 2.06 12.14 5.79
C LEU A 77 2.59 13.48 6.23
N THR A 78 2.89 13.63 7.51
CA THR A 78 3.29 14.92 8.02
C THR A 78 4.77 15.22 7.79
N ASP A 79 5.61 14.21 7.81
CA ASP A 79 7.03 14.41 7.67
C ASP A 79 7.63 13.65 6.51
N ILE A 80 6.83 13.40 5.50
CA ILE A 80 7.26 12.62 4.35
C ILE A 80 7.45 13.53 3.16
N ASP A 81 8.57 13.40 2.49
CA ASP A 81 8.82 14.13 1.27
C ASP A 81 8.16 13.37 0.13
N MET A 82 7.02 13.85 -0.31
CA MET A 82 6.24 13.18 -1.33
C MET A 82 6.87 13.22 -2.71
N SER A 83 7.90 14.03 -2.89
CA SER A 83 8.59 14.05 -4.17
C SER A 83 9.77 13.07 -4.18
N ASP A 84 10.08 12.47 -3.05
CA ASP A 84 11.17 11.51 -2.95
C ASP A 84 10.61 10.11 -2.98
N GLU A 85 10.93 9.37 -4.03
CA GLU A 85 10.40 8.03 -4.23
C GLU A 85 10.71 7.11 -3.07
N ARG A 86 11.91 7.18 -2.52
CA ARG A 86 12.26 6.31 -1.39
C ARG A 86 11.40 6.58 -0.17
N SER A 87 11.11 7.86 0.08
CA SER A 87 10.29 8.22 1.23
C SER A 87 8.87 7.71 1.05
N VAL A 88 8.33 7.82 -0.17
CA VAL A 88 6.99 7.33 -0.45
C VAL A 88 6.94 5.81 -0.31
N ILE A 89 7.93 5.12 -0.85
CA ILE A 89 7.97 3.66 -0.76
C ILE A 89 8.06 3.21 0.70
N ALA A 90 8.87 3.89 1.50
CA ALA A 90 8.99 3.54 2.91
C ALA A 90 7.66 3.74 3.63
N ALA A 91 6.95 4.82 3.31
CA ALA A 91 5.66 5.08 3.92
C ALA A 91 4.63 4.01 3.52
N VAL A 92 4.65 3.60 2.26
CA VAL A 92 3.75 2.56 1.79
C VAL A 92 4.05 1.24 2.51
N ARG A 93 5.31 0.89 2.63
CA ARG A 93 5.71 -0.33 3.31
C ARG A 93 5.26 -0.32 4.77
N ASP A 94 5.48 0.80 5.45
CA ASP A 94 5.06 0.92 6.85
C ASP A 94 3.55 0.84 6.98
N ALA A 95 2.84 1.45 6.06
CA ALA A 95 1.37 1.42 6.10
C ALA A 95 0.86 0.00 5.91
N ILE A 96 1.46 -0.75 5.00
CA ILE A 96 1.06 -2.13 4.76
C ILE A 96 1.31 -2.98 6.01
N ALA A 97 2.43 -2.76 6.68
CA ALA A 97 2.74 -3.50 7.90
C ALA A 97 1.69 -3.25 8.98
N ASP A 98 1.09 -2.08 8.98
CA ASP A 98 0.08 -1.73 9.96
C ASP A 98 -1.34 -1.85 9.44
N ALA A 99 -1.53 -2.41 8.27
CA ALA A 99 -2.86 -2.47 7.67
C ALA A 99 -3.80 -3.34 8.49
N HIS A 100 -5.04 -2.92 8.55
CA HIS A 100 -6.06 -3.63 9.29
C HIS A 100 -6.87 -4.52 8.36
N PRO A 101 -7.09 -5.76 8.71
CA PRO A 101 -7.92 -6.63 7.90
C PRO A 101 -9.32 -6.06 7.76
N VAL A 102 -9.89 -6.23 6.59
CA VAL A 102 -11.25 -5.81 6.35
C VAL A 102 -12.18 -6.94 6.78
N ALA A 103 -13.05 -6.66 7.73
CA ALA A 103 -14.00 -7.65 8.18
C ALA A 103 -15.16 -7.69 7.22
N ARG A 104 -15.39 -8.83 6.62
CA ARG A 104 -16.51 -8.99 5.74
C ARG A 104 -17.57 -9.76 6.44
N ASN A 105 -18.71 -9.14 6.49
CA ASN A 105 -19.71 -9.74 7.17
C ASN A 105 -20.53 -10.44 6.24
N ASN A 106 -20.19 -11.44 5.78
CA ASN A 106 -20.95 -12.06 4.93
C ASN A 106 -21.62 -13.13 5.39
N ARG A 107 -22.31 -13.13 5.62
CA ARG A 107 -22.88 -14.01 6.08
C ARG A 107 -23.66 -14.21 5.78
#